data_b816700346a30ed8d95ca36d2180aee9
#
_entry.id   b816700346a30ed8d95ca36d2180aee9
#
_cell.length_a   1.000
_cell.length_b   1.000
_cell.length_c   1.000
_cell.angle_alpha   90.00
_cell.angle_beta   90.00
_cell.angle_gamma   90.00
#
_symmetry.space_group_name_H-M   'P 1'
#
loop_
_entity.id
_entity.type
_entity.pdbx_description
1 polymer ?
#
loop_
_entity_poly.entity_id
_entity_poly.type
_entity_poly.pdbx_seq_one_letter_code
_entity_poly.pdbx_strand_id
1 'polypeptide(L)'
;LTDDPNGVLAKYGIPLDKAWIVIWTTTTWTLPANVATCLNPSLEYAFVKIGDEYHLMAAGLVESTMKACHIEDYEVLEPRVLGSEFELMQYQHPFLDRKGLVILGDHVTLEGGTGCVHTAPGHGVEDFEVCVNHYPQVPVIVPVDDGGYLTEEAGKEFAGLKVWAANKVILEHIKQSGHLMGVQHITHQYPHCWRCHHPIT
;
A
#
# COMPACT_ATOMS: atom_id res chain seq x y z
N LEU A 1 -1.46 -12.15 3.52
CA LEU A 1 -2.41 -12.32 2.41
C LEU A 1 -3.59 -13.20 2.82
N THR A 2 -4.70 -13.14 2.10
CA THR A 2 -5.94 -13.89 2.44
C THR A 2 -6.46 -14.75 1.31
N ASP A 3 -6.04 -14.50 0.07
CA ASP A 3 -6.40 -15.31 -1.09
C ASP A 3 -5.34 -15.18 -2.19
N ASP A 4 -5.09 -16.27 -2.91
CA ASP A 4 -4.12 -16.39 -4.00
C ASP A 4 -4.74 -17.18 -5.16
N PRO A 5 -5.61 -16.55 -5.98
CA PRO A 5 -6.37 -17.23 -7.02
C PRO A 5 -5.48 -17.82 -8.12
N ASN A 6 -4.28 -17.30 -8.31
CA ASN A 6 -3.34 -17.73 -9.35
C ASN A 6 -2.32 -18.77 -8.85
N GLY A 7 -2.36 -19.10 -7.55
CA GLY A 7 -1.49 -20.08 -6.94
C GLY A 7 -0.01 -19.71 -6.91
N VAL A 8 0.31 -18.42 -6.89
CA VAL A 8 1.70 -17.94 -6.91
C VAL A 8 2.42 -18.33 -5.64
N LEU A 9 1.81 -18.13 -4.46
CA LEU A 9 2.41 -18.51 -3.19
C LEU A 9 2.66 -20.01 -3.08
N ALA A 10 1.74 -20.81 -3.62
CA ALA A 10 1.87 -22.26 -3.62
C ALA A 10 3.12 -22.74 -4.38
N LYS A 11 3.54 -22.05 -5.44
CA LYS A 11 4.77 -22.33 -6.19
C LYS A 11 6.03 -22.25 -5.32
N TYR A 12 6.00 -21.38 -4.28
CA TYR A 12 7.10 -21.17 -3.34
C TYR A 12 6.91 -21.90 -1.99
N GLY A 13 5.77 -22.55 -1.79
CA GLY A 13 5.42 -23.14 -0.51
C GLY A 13 5.18 -22.11 0.60
N ILE A 14 4.78 -20.88 0.25
CA ILE A 14 4.55 -19.78 1.18
C ILE A 14 3.14 -19.87 1.75
N PRO A 15 2.97 -19.94 3.08
CA PRO A 15 1.65 -19.85 3.71
C PRO A 15 1.05 -18.46 3.57
N LEU A 16 -0.26 -18.35 3.28
CA LEU A 16 -0.98 -17.09 3.12
C LEU A 16 -0.85 -16.16 4.34
N ASP A 17 -0.93 -16.72 5.53
CA ASP A 17 -0.86 -15.99 6.80
C ASP A 17 0.54 -15.46 7.15
N LYS A 18 1.56 -15.89 6.41
CA LYS A 18 2.95 -15.41 6.54
C LYS A 18 3.38 -14.53 5.38
N ALA A 19 2.50 -14.24 4.44
CA ALA A 19 2.80 -13.45 3.25
C ALA A 19 2.22 -12.04 3.37
N TRP A 20 3.05 -11.03 3.13
CA TRP A 20 2.77 -9.61 3.23
C TRP A 20 3.04 -8.89 1.92
N ILE A 21 2.29 -7.85 1.63
CA ILE A 21 2.62 -6.89 0.56
C ILE A 21 3.19 -5.64 1.22
N VAL A 22 4.36 -5.22 0.79
CA VAL A 22 5.00 -4.01 1.32
C VAL A 22 4.64 -2.82 0.45
N ILE A 23 3.71 -2.01 0.92
CA ILE A 23 3.33 -0.76 0.24
C ILE A 23 4.23 0.40 0.70
N TRP A 24 4.27 1.45 -0.11
CA TRP A 24 4.92 2.70 0.23
C TRP A 24 3.95 3.88 0.06
N THR A 25 3.98 4.81 0.99
CA THR A 25 3.16 6.02 0.92
C THR A 25 3.87 7.21 1.56
N THR A 26 3.64 8.41 1.03
CA THR A 26 4.04 9.68 1.65
C THR A 26 2.95 10.25 2.55
N THR A 27 1.73 9.70 2.49
CA THR A 27 0.53 10.28 3.07
C THR A 27 -0.26 9.22 3.85
N THR A 28 0.03 9.09 5.15
CA THR A 28 -0.58 8.02 5.97
C THR A 28 -2.06 8.22 6.24
N TRP A 29 -2.56 9.47 6.22
CA TRP A 29 -3.99 9.72 6.46
C TRP A 29 -4.93 9.16 5.39
N THR A 30 -4.41 8.77 4.20
CA THR A 30 -5.20 8.09 3.16
C THR A 30 -5.28 6.58 3.34
N LEU A 31 -4.46 5.99 4.21
CA LEU A 31 -4.47 4.54 4.46
C LEU A 31 -5.84 3.98 4.88
N PRO A 32 -6.66 4.68 5.67
CA PRO A 32 -8.03 4.22 5.96
C PRO A 32 -8.90 4.04 4.71
N ALA A 33 -8.60 4.75 3.62
CA ALA A 33 -9.29 4.62 2.35
C ALA A 33 -8.68 3.54 1.43
N ASN A 34 -7.66 2.81 1.88
CA ASN A 34 -7.05 1.72 1.10
C ASN A 34 -8.08 0.65 0.75
N VAL A 35 -8.19 0.32 -0.51
CA VAL A 35 -9.08 -0.71 -1.06
C VAL A 35 -8.37 -1.63 -2.05
N ALA A 36 -7.20 -1.20 -2.53
CA ALA A 36 -6.38 -2.00 -3.43
C ALA A 36 -4.89 -1.68 -3.24
N THR A 37 -4.06 -2.55 -3.80
CA THR A 37 -2.63 -2.33 -4.00
C THR A 37 -2.34 -2.54 -5.48
N CYS A 38 -1.78 -1.52 -6.14
CA CYS A 38 -1.48 -1.57 -7.56
C CYS A 38 -0.05 -2.04 -7.81
N LEU A 39 0.11 -3.03 -8.70
CA LEU A 39 1.38 -3.52 -9.21
C LEU A 39 1.50 -3.24 -10.71
N ASN A 40 2.71 -3.11 -11.22
CA ASN A 40 2.92 -3.02 -12.67
C ASN A 40 2.96 -4.44 -13.27
N PRO A 41 2.12 -4.75 -14.28
CA PRO A 41 2.02 -6.09 -14.85
C PRO A 41 3.33 -6.60 -15.48
N SER A 42 4.18 -5.69 -15.96
CA SER A 42 5.41 -5.98 -16.69
C SER A 42 6.67 -5.97 -15.84
N LEU A 43 6.59 -5.53 -14.58
CA LEU A 43 7.73 -5.55 -13.67
C LEU A 43 7.85 -6.91 -12.96
N GLU A 44 9.08 -7.27 -12.63
CA GLU A 44 9.36 -8.45 -11.81
C GLU A 44 9.23 -8.12 -10.33
N TYR A 45 8.58 -9.01 -9.61
CA TYR A 45 8.42 -8.99 -8.16
C TYR A 45 9.11 -10.19 -7.52
N ALA A 46 9.51 -10.02 -6.28
CA ALA A 46 10.13 -11.06 -5.48
C ALA A 46 9.50 -11.13 -4.10
N PHE A 47 9.47 -12.33 -3.53
CA PHE A 47 9.25 -12.51 -2.11
C PHE A 47 10.60 -12.39 -1.39
N VAL A 48 10.64 -11.53 -0.40
CA VAL A 48 11.79 -11.32 0.48
C VAL A 48 11.47 -11.96 1.82
N LYS A 49 12.21 -12.98 2.18
CA LYS A 49 12.08 -13.64 3.48
C LYS A 49 12.86 -12.87 4.53
N ILE A 50 12.19 -12.50 5.60
CA ILE A 50 12.74 -11.84 6.77
C ILE A 50 12.25 -12.62 7.99
N GLY A 51 13.15 -13.34 8.65
CA GLY A 51 12.75 -14.30 9.69
C GLY A 51 11.82 -15.38 9.14
N ASP A 52 10.60 -15.47 9.68
CA ASP A 52 9.59 -16.45 9.28
C ASP A 52 8.52 -15.89 8.32
N GLU A 53 8.67 -14.65 7.87
CA GLU A 53 7.69 -13.95 7.05
C GLU A 53 8.22 -13.65 5.65
N TYR A 54 7.30 -13.49 4.69
CA TYR A 54 7.59 -13.29 3.27
C TYR A 54 6.96 -11.98 2.80
N HIS A 55 7.77 -11.09 2.25
CA HIS A 55 7.40 -9.74 1.91
C HIS A 55 7.49 -9.51 0.40
N LEU A 56 6.34 -9.27 -0.24
CA LEU A 56 6.25 -9.00 -1.68
C LEU A 56 6.62 -7.55 -1.97
N MET A 57 7.54 -7.35 -2.91
CA MET A 57 7.91 -6.05 -3.46
C MET A 57 8.56 -6.21 -4.84
N ALA A 58 8.67 -5.12 -5.60
CA ALA A 58 9.34 -5.15 -6.89
C ALA A 58 10.81 -5.55 -6.73
N ALA A 59 11.27 -6.52 -7.53
CA ALA A 59 12.59 -7.11 -7.42
C ALA A 59 13.72 -6.07 -7.54
N GLY A 60 13.53 -5.08 -8.43
CA GLY A 60 14.48 -3.98 -8.63
C GLY A 60 14.59 -2.99 -7.46
N LEU A 61 13.65 -3.04 -6.48
CA LEU A 61 13.61 -2.14 -5.34
C LEU A 61 13.94 -2.82 -4.01
N VAL A 62 14.20 -4.12 -4.00
CA VAL A 62 14.49 -4.87 -2.77
C VAL A 62 15.67 -4.27 -2.01
N GLU A 63 16.82 -4.12 -2.65
CA GLU A 63 18.04 -3.64 -1.98
C GLU A 63 17.86 -2.25 -1.38
N SER A 64 17.26 -1.30 -2.13
CA SER A 64 17.00 0.06 -1.67
C SER A 64 15.99 0.10 -0.51
N THR A 65 14.96 -0.75 -0.56
CA THR A 65 13.96 -0.85 0.50
C THR A 65 14.56 -1.44 1.78
N MET A 66 15.29 -2.55 1.68
CA MET A 66 15.95 -3.17 2.84
C MET A 66 16.93 -2.21 3.52
N LYS A 67 17.72 -1.50 2.71
CA LYS A 67 18.64 -0.47 3.21
C LYS A 67 17.90 0.68 3.91
N ALA A 68 16.80 1.18 3.33
CA ALA A 68 16.00 2.25 3.92
C ALA A 68 15.33 1.82 5.24
N CYS A 69 14.99 0.53 5.37
CA CYS A 69 14.41 -0.05 6.57
C CYS A 69 15.46 -0.55 7.58
N HIS A 70 16.76 -0.43 7.28
CA HIS A 70 17.87 -0.95 8.11
C HIS A 70 17.78 -2.45 8.38
N ILE A 71 17.32 -3.23 7.38
CA ILE A 71 17.23 -4.69 7.44
C ILE A 71 18.42 -5.28 6.67
N GLU A 72 19.27 -6.00 7.36
CA GLU A 72 20.49 -6.60 6.80
C GLU A 72 20.36 -8.12 6.58
N ASP A 73 19.56 -8.79 7.41
CA ASP A 73 19.33 -10.23 7.33
C ASP A 73 18.03 -10.55 6.60
N TYR A 74 18.14 -10.84 5.31
CA TYR A 74 17.03 -11.21 4.45
C TYR A 74 17.48 -12.12 3.30
N GLU A 75 16.54 -12.87 2.76
CA GLU A 75 16.72 -13.75 1.60
C GLU A 75 15.72 -13.38 0.50
N VAL A 76 16.21 -13.19 -0.72
CA VAL A 76 15.35 -12.98 -1.89
C VAL A 76 15.06 -14.32 -2.53
N LEU A 77 13.77 -14.70 -2.63
CA LEU A 77 13.37 -15.99 -3.21
C LEU A 77 13.40 -15.93 -4.74
N GLU A 78 13.79 -17.03 -5.34
CA GLU A 78 13.74 -17.24 -6.80
C GLU A 78 12.79 -18.40 -7.17
N PRO A 79 12.20 -18.41 -8.37
CA PRO A 79 12.30 -17.39 -9.41
C PRO A 79 11.50 -16.13 -9.10
N ARG A 80 11.83 -15.01 -9.76
CA ARG A 80 11.01 -13.79 -9.73
C ARG A 80 9.74 -14.00 -10.56
N VAL A 81 8.71 -13.22 -10.26
CA VAL A 81 7.37 -13.37 -10.87
C VAL A 81 6.93 -12.03 -11.45
N LEU A 82 6.32 -12.04 -12.63
CA LEU A 82 5.74 -10.82 -13.19
C LEU A 82 4.56 -10.34 -12.37
N GLY A 83 4.40 -9.02 -12.27
CA GLY A 83 3.29 -8.41 -11.53
C GLY A 83 1.91 -8.89 -12.00
N SER A 84 1.77 -9.20 -13.29
CA SER A 84 0.53 -9.75 -13.85
C SER A 84 0.08 -11.08 -13.21
N GLU A 85 0.98 -11.86 -12.62
CA GLU A 85 0.61 -13.12 -11.96
C GLU A 85 -0.03 -12.92 -10.58
N PHE A 86 0.05 -11.72 -9.99
CA PHE A 86 -0.54 -11.40 -8.69
C PHE A 86 -1.94 -10.78 -8.79
N GLU A 87 -2.47 -10.60 -10.00
CA GLU A 87 -3.77 -9.97 -10.20
C GLU A 87 -4.89 -10.68 -9.43
N LEU A 88 -5.77 -9.89 -8.80
CA LEU A 88 -6.91 -10.33 -7.98
C LEU A 88 -6.53 -11.07 -6.68
N MET A 89 -5.26 -11.14 -6.32
CA MET A 89 -4.85 -11.60 -4.99
C MET A 89 -5.48 -10.71 -3.92
N GLN A 90 -5.86 -11.28 -2.78
CA GLN A 90 -6.49 -10.52 -1.69
C GLN A 90 -5.59 -10.43 -0.46
N TYR A 91 -5.72 -9.31 0.24
CA TYR A 91 -5.05 -9.08 1.52
C TYR A 91 -6.01 -8.49 2.55
N GLN A 92 -5.69 -8.68 3.84
CA GLN A 92 -6.39 -8.04 4.94
C GLN A 92 -5.83 -6.62 5.13
N HIS A 93 -6.72 -5.63 5.24
CA HIS A 93 -6.32 -4.27 5.63
C HIS A 93 -5.64 -4.29 7.02
N PRO A 94 -4.55 -3.53 7.24
CA PRO A 94 -3.73 -3.67 8.45
C PRO A 94 -4.44 -3.31 9.77
N PHE A 95 -5.53 -2.52 9.73
CA PHE A 95 -6.24 -2.09 10.93
C PHE A 95 -7.76 -1.95 10.77
N LEU A 96 -8.31 -2.17 9.59
CA LEU A 96 -9.77 -2.18 9.37
C LEU A 96 -10.23 -3.59 9.00
N ASP A 97 -11.47 -3.92 9.36
CA ASP A 97 -12.11 -5.16 8.92
C ASP A 97 -12.58 -5.04 7.46
N ARG A 98 -11.58 -4.98 6.57
CA ARG A 98 -11.74 -4.84 5.12
C ARG A 98 -10.66 -5.64 4.42
N LYS A 99 -11.02 -6.26 3.30
CA LYS A 99 -10.07 -6.86 2.38
C LYS A 99 -9.75 -5.88 1.25
N GLY A 100 -8.49 -5.84 0.85
CA GLY A 100 -8.03 -5.15 -0.35
C GLY A 100 -7.70 -6.14 -1.47
N LEU A 101 -7.65 -5.62 -2.69
CA LEU A 101 -7.41 -6.37 -3.91
C LEU A 101 -6.07 -5.96 -4.54
N VAL A 102 -5.30 -6.91 -5.04
CA VAL A 102 -4.17 -6.60 -5.91
C VAL A 102 -4.71 -6.32 -7.31
N ILE A 103 -4.39 -5.15 -7.83
CA ILE A 103 -4.76 -4.69 -9.16
C ILE A 103 -3.52 -4.33 -9.97
N LEU A 104 -3.68 -4.13 -11.27
CA LEU A 104 -2.58 -3.84 -12.18
C LEU A 104 -2.71 -2.43 -12.77
N GLY A 105 -1.57 -1.73 -12.92
CA GLY A 105 -1.51 -0.41 -13.53
C GLY A 105 -0.11 -0.05 -14.00
N ASP A 106 -0.02 0.52 -15.19
CA ASP A 106 1.27 0.88 -15.82
C ASP A 106 1.94 2.11 -15.19
N HIS A 107 1.21 2.86 -14.35
CA HIS A 107 1.74 4.03 -13.63
C HIS A 107 2.72 3.66 -12.49
N VAL A 108 2.74 2.40 -12.07
CA VAL A 108 3.69 1.92 -11.06
C VAL A 108 5.08 1.79 -11.69
N THR A 109 6.07 2.44 -11.09
CA THR A 109 7.46 2.49 -11.59
C THR A 109 8.48 1.98 -10.57
N LEU A 110 9.76 1.91 -11.00
CA LEU A 110 10.90 1.56 -10.12
C LEU A 110 11.68 2.81 -9.65
N GLU A 111 11.12 4.01 -9.80
CA GLU A 111 11.82 5.25 -9.40
C GLU A 111 11.94 5.42 -7.89
N GLY A 112 11.09 4.74 -7.12
CA GLY A 112 11.12 4.77 -5.66
C GLY A 112 10.05 3.91 -5.03
N GLY A 113 10.07 3.82 -3.70
CA GLY A 113 9.13 3.02 -2.94
C GLY A 113 9.42 1.53 -3.01
N THR A 114 8.38 0.73 -3.09
CA THR A 114 8.44 -0.75 -3.09
C THR A 114 7.94 -1.40 -4.37
N GLY A 115 7.42 -0.60 -5.32
CA GLY A 115 6.73 -1.11 -6.51
C GLY A 115 5.34 -1.70 -6.23
N CYS A 116 4.85 -1.58 -5.00
CA CYS A 116 3.49 -1.93 -4.58
C CYS A 116 2.81 -0.64 -4.09
N VAL A 117 1.97 -0.05 -4.93
CA VAL A 117 1.38 1.27 -4.66
C VAL A 117 0.08 1.13 -3.89
N HIS A 118 0.03 1.74 -2.70
CA HIS A 118 -1.20 1.96 -1.96
C HIS A 118 -2.23 2.66 -2.84
N THR A 119 -3.41 2.07 -2.99
CA THR A 119 -4.45 2.58 -3.89
C THR A 119 -5.70 2.96 -3.11
N ALA A 120 -6.07 4.25 -3.22
CA ALA A 120 -7.23 4.86 -2.62
C ALA A 120 -7.96 5.74 -3.65
N PRO A 121 -8.89 5.19 -4.45
CA PRO A 121 -9.49 5.89 -5.59
C PRO A 121 -10.28 7.15 -5.23
N GLY A 122 -10.63 7.33 -3.96
CA GLY A 122 -11.23 8.57 -3.47
C GLY A 122 -10.23 9.71 -3.24
N HIS A 123 -8.92 9.45 -3.33
CA HIS A 123 -7.85 10.41 -2.97
C HIS A 123 -6.74 10.54 -4.00
N GLY A 124 -6.70 9.70 -5.04
CA GLY A 124 -5.69 9.73 -6.10
C GLY A 124 -6.33 9.68 -7.49
N VAL A 125 -5.86 10.52 -8.42
CA VAL A 125 -6.40 10.57 -9.79
C VAL A 125 -6.06 9.28 -10.54
N GLU A 126 -4.81 8.85 -10.50
CA GLU A 126 -4.35 7.61 -11.13
C GLU A 126 -5.07 6.39 -10.53
N ASP A 127 -5.24 6.37 -9.20
CA ASP A 127 -5.97 5.33 -8.48
C ASP A 127 -7.43 5.26 -8.95
N PHE A 128 -8.08 6.43 -9.07
CA PHE A 128 -9.46 6.53 -9.54
C PHE A 128 -9.59 6.02 -10.97
N GLU A 129 -8.74 6.48 -11.89
CA GLU A 129 -8.77 6.09 -13.30
C GLU A 129 -8.60 4.58 -13.48
N VAL A 130 -7.62 3.98 -12.80
CA VAL A 130 -7.38 2.53 -12.89
C VAL A 130 -8.56 1.75 -12.31
N CYS A 131 -9.06 2.14 -11.13
CA CYS A 131 -10.17 1.41 -10.50
C CYS A 131 -11.46 1.52 -11.32
N VAL A 132 -11.86 2.73 -11.74
CA VAL A 132 -13.13 2.92 -12.47
C VAL A 132 -13.10 2.28 -13.85
N ASN A 133 -11.97 2.34 -14.57
CA ASN A 133 -11.88 1.84 -15.93
C ASN A 133 -11.65 0.32 -16.01
N HIS A 134 -10.92 -0.27 -15.06
CA HIS A 134 -10.48 -1.67 -15.16
C HIS A 134 -10.97 -2.56 -14.02
N TYR A 135 -11.25 -1.98 -12.84
CA TYR A 135 -11.64 -2.74 -11.65
C TYR A 135 -12.89 -2.16 -10.98
N PRO A 136 -14.07 -2.14 -11.67
CA PRO A 136 -15.29 -1.51 -11.16
C PRO A 136 -15.84 -2.16 -9.87
N GLN A 137 -15.33 -3.33 -9.49
CA GLN A 137 -15.63 -3.99 -8.21
C GLN A 137 -14.89 -3.36 -7.03
N VAL A 138 -13.83 -2.55 -7.28
CA VAL A 138 -13.10 -1.82 -6.23
C VAL A 138 -13.91 -0.57 -5.85
N PRO A 139 -14.33 -0.43 -4.58
CA PRO A 139 -15.16 0.69 -4.18
C PRO A 139 -14.37 2.00 -4.12
N VAL A 140 -15.02 3.11 -4.41
CA VAL A 140 -14.48 4.44 -4.14
C VAL A 140 -14.93 4.86 -2.73
N ILE A 141 -13.99 4.91 -1.80
CA ILE A 141 -14.23 5.25 -0.39
C ILE A 141 -13.56 6.58 -0.08
N VAL A 142 -14.30 7.48 0.56
CA VAL A 142 -13.82 8.81 0.98
C VAL A 142 -14.15 9.00 2.47
N PRO A 143 -13.35 8.46 3.39
CA PRO A 143 -13.62 8.54 4.83
C PRO A 143 -13.19 9.90 5.42
N VAL A 144 -13.49 10.98 4.70
CA VAL A 144 -13.18 12.37 5.07
C VAL A 144 -14.41 13.23 4.79
N ASP A 145 -14.79 14.07 5.75
CA ASP A 145 -15.90 15.01 5.59
C ASP A 145 -15.48 16.31 4.88
N ASP A 146 -16.44 17.18 4.56
CA ASP A 146 -16.22 18.47 3.90
C ASP A 146 -15.32 19.43 4.72
N GLY A 147 -15.17 19.20 6.02
CA GLY A 147 -14.28 19.94 6.90
C GLY A 147 -12.83 19.42 6.91
N GLY A 148 -12.56 18.30 6.22
CA GLY A 148 -11.26 17.63 6.22
C GLY A 148 -10.99 16.84 7.52
N TYR A 149 -12.04 16.31 8.15
CA TYR A 149 -11.96 15.44 9.31
C TYR A 149 -12.26 13.99 8.90
N LEU A 150 -11.53 13.05 9.48
CA LEU A 150 -11.80 11.63 9.28
C LEU A 150 -13.15 11.26 9.88
N THR A 151 -13.94 10.48 9.14
CA THR A 151 -15.23 9.93 9.57
C THR A 151 -15.05 8.59 10.31
N GLU A 152 -16.12 8.00 10.84
CA GLU A 152 -16.08 6.67 11.47
C GLU A 152 -15.66 5.55 10.49
N GLU A 153 -15.81 5.74 9.18
CA GLU A 153 -15.31 4.81 8.16
C GLU A 153 -13.79 4.68 8.14
N ALA A 154 -13.08 5.69 8.64
CA ALA A 154 -11.62 5.65 8.78
C ALA A 154 -11.15 4.76 9.95
N GLY A 155 -12.08 4.37 10.83
CA GLY A 155 -11.84 3.71 12.10
C GLY A 155 -12.22 4.62 13.26
N LYS A 156 -12.87 4.04 14.29
CA LYS A 156 -13.39 4.80 15.43
C LYS A 156 -12.31 5.57 16.17
N GLU A 157 -11.09 5.04 16.22
CA GLU A 157 -9.93 5.65 16.87
C GLU A 157 -9.40 6.87 16.12
N PHE A 158 -9.73 7.01 14.84
CA PHE A 158 -9.28 8.13 13.99
C PHE A 158 -10.38 9.13 13.71
N ALA A 159 -11.64 8.77 13.94
CA ALA A 159 -12.80 9.62 13.68
C ALA A 159 -12.69 10.97 14.40
N GLY A 160 -13.01 12.05 13.71
CA GLY A 160 -12.93 13.42 14.20
C GLY A 160 -11.52 14.04 14.21
N LEU A 161 -10.49 13.29 13.81
CA LEU A 161 -9.16 13.86 13.61
C LEU A 161 -9.10 14.61 12.28
N LYS A 162 -8.46 15.77 12.28
CA LYS A 162 -8.12 16.46 11.03
C LYS A 162 -7.07 15.66 10.27
N VAL A 163 -7.21 15.50 8.95
CA VAL A 163 -6.35 14.62 8.14
C VAL A 163 -4.86 14.84 8.37
N TRP A 164 -4.40 16.08 8.50
CA TRP A 164 -2.98 16.37 8.76
C TRP A 164 -2.50 15.92 10.15
N ALA A 165 -3.37 16.03 11.14
CA ALA A 165 -3.07 15.53 12.50
C ALA A 165 -3.12 13.99 12.55
N ALA A 166 -3.98 13.39 11.75
CA ALA A 166 -4.15 11.94 11.67
C ALA A 166 -2.89 11.22 11.17
N ASN A 167 -2.07 11.84 10.31
CA ASN A 167 -0.82 11.22 9.82
C ASN A 167 0.02 10.60 10.94
N LYS A 168 0.26 11.37 11.99
CA LYS A 168 1.08 10.92 13.13
C LYS A 168 0.41 9.81 13.93
N VAL A 169 -0.91 9.92 14.13
CA VAL A 169 -1.69 8.96 14.92
C VAL A 169 -1.77 7.62 14.20
N ILE A 170 -2.05 7.64 12.89
CA ILE A 170 -2.12 6.43 12.07
C ILE A 170 -0.74 5.76 11.97
N LEU A 171 0.33 6.54 11.76
CA LEU A 171 1.69 6.01 11.74
C LEU A 171 2.05 5.28 13.03
N GLU A 172 1.72 5.88 14.19
CA GLU A 172 1.97 5.26 15.48
C GLU A 172 1.13 3.99 15.68
N HIS A 173 -0.14 4.00 15.23
CA HIS A 173 -1.01 2.83 15.27
C HIS A 173 -0.44 1.66 14.44
N ILE A 174 0.01 1.91 13.22
CA ILE A 174 0.63 0.90 12.34
C ILE A 174 1.91 0.36 12.97
N LYS A 175 2.71 1.21 13.59
CA LYS A 175 3.91 0.81 14.31
C LYS A 175 3.60 -0.12 15.48
N GLN A 176 2.61 0.23 16.30
CA GLN A 176 2.22 -0.57 17.46
C GLN A 176 1.60 -1.92 17.08
N SER A 177 0.90 -1.97 15.94
CA SER A 177 0.32 -3.21 15.42
C SER A 177 1.33 -4.11 14.69
N GLY A 178 2.60 -3.68 14.54
CA GLY A 178 3.64 -4.46 13.86
C GLY A 178 3.59 -4.41 12.33
N HIS A 179 2.76 -3.55 11.74
CA HIS A 179 2.61 -3.43 10.29
C HIS A 179 3.50 -2.35 9.65
N LEU A 180 4.42 -1.76 10.40
CA LEU A 180 5.36 -0.76 9.90
C LEU A 180 6.75 -1.38 9.69
N MET A 181 7.18 -1.48 8.43
CA MET A 181 8.51 -1.98 8.08
C MET A 181 9.60 -0.91 8.27
N GLY A 182 9.33 0.34 7.90
CA GLY A 182 10.29 1.43 8.06
C GLY A 182 9.67 2.81 7.81
N VAL A 183 10.42 3.86 8.17
CA VAL A 183 10.06 5.26 7.95
C VAL A 183 11.26 5.99 7.38
N GLN A 184 11.05 6.68 6.28
CA GLN A 184 12.05 7.54 5.66
C GLN A 184 11.51 8.97 5.55
N HIS A 185 12.31 9.95 5.95
CA HIS A 185 11.96 11.35 5.75
C HIS A 185 12.38 11.80 4.35
N ILE A 186 11.40 12.24 3.56
CA ILE A 186 11.62 12.77 2.22
C ILE A 186 11.07 14.18 2.12
N THR A 187 11.63 14.97 1.21
CA THR A 187 11.08 16.26 0.81
C THR A 187 10.48 16.10 -0.58
N HIS A 188 9.21 16.37 -0.72
CA HIS A 188 8.52 16.30 -2.01
C HIS A 188 7.59 17.50 -2.20
N GLN A 189 7.18 17.75 -3.44
CA GLN A 189 6.18 18.77 -3.76
C GLN A 189 4.79 18.27 -3.36
N TYR A 190 3.99 19.13 -2.75
CA TYR A 190 2.62 18.85 -2.40
C TYR A 190 1.69 19.90 -3.03
N PRO A 191 0.56 19.52 -3.63
CA PRO A 191 -0.36 20.48 -4.22
C PRO A 191 -0.99 21.40 -3.17
N HIS A 192 -0.95 22.69 -3.44
CA HIS A 192 -1.56 23.72 -2.60
C HIS A 192 -2.60 24.51 -3.37
N CYS A 193 -3.64 24.95 -2.68
CA CYS A 193 -4.62 25.86 -3.25
C CYS A 193 -3.95 27.16 -3.69
N TRP A 194 -4.11 27.55 -4.96
CA TRP A 194 -3.52 28.76 -5.52
C TRP A 194 -4.00 30.07 -4.84
N ARG A 195 -5.19 30.01 -4.19
CA ARG A 195 -5.80 31.19 -3.54
C ARG A 195 -5.42 31.33 -2.07
N CYS A 196 -5.57 30.28 -1.27
CA CYS A 196 -5.32 30.33 0.17
C CYS A 196 -3.98 29.73 0.59
N HIS A 197 -3.24 29.13 -0.35
CA HIS A 197 -1.93 28.48 -0.15
C HIS A 197 -1.93 27.35 0.89
N HIS A 198 -3.09 26.82 1.29
CA HIS A 198 -3.17 25.64 2.12
C HIS A 198 -3.03 24.37 1.26
N PRO A 199 -2.49 23.29 1.81
CA PRO A 199 -2.43 22.01 1.11
C PRO A 199 -3.83 21.51 0.78
N ILE A 200 -3.97 20.86 -0.37
CA ILE A 200 -5.23 20.28 -0.84
C ILE A 200 -5.39 18.89 -0.21
N THR A 201 -6.58 18.57 0.25
CA THR A 201 -6.97 17.26 0.81
C THR A 201 -7.92 16.54 -0.10
#